data_58df7705f3d6e0d06a574d3d5e6d234e
#
_entry.id   58df7705f3d6e0d06a574d3d5e6d234e
#
_cell.length_a   1.000
_cell.length_b   1.000
_cell.length_c   1.000
_cell.angle_alpha   90.00
_cell.angle_beta   90.00
_cell.angle_gamma   90.00
#
_symmetry.space_group_name_H-M   'P 1'
#
loop_
_entity.id
_entity.type
_entity.pdbx_description
1 polymer ?
#
loop_
_entity_poly.entity_id
_entity_poly.type
_entity_poly.pdbx_seq_one_letter_code
_entity_poly.pdbx_strand_id
1 'polypeptide(L)'
;SLADFTYILYSEFLTIDPENSDWDNRDRVVLSVGHTCMLIYSILYLCGYLKIEDLKSFRKLGSLTPGHPEIETPGIDANTGPLGQGVGMGIGMALAEKASSNSASKRYTYILAGDGDLQEPIALGASTLAGHWQLSNLIMFYDKNDIQIAGKTSRVDSTDYGKLYESMGWHVQEIDGHNHNEIRLA
;
A
#
# COMPACT_ATOMS: atom_id res chain seq x y z
N SER A 1 9.52 5.52 9.10
CA SER A 1 8.21 4.93 9.33
C SER A 1 7.20 5.45 8.31
N LEU A 2 6.19 4.65 7.99
CA LEU A 2 5.16 4.98 7.00
C LEU A 2 4.15 6.06 7.47
N ALA A 3 4.20 6.53 8.71
CA ALA A 3 3.14 7.37 9.29
C ALA A 3 2.98 8.72 8.56
N ASP A 4 4.08 9.46 8.37
CA ASP A 4 4.04 10.77 7.70
C ASP A 4 3.53 10.64 6.28
N PHE A 5 4.06 9.66 5.56
CA PHE A 5 3.65 9.36 4.20
C PHE A 5 2.15 8.99 4.12
N THR A 6 1.69 8.04 4.96
CA THR A 6 0.29 7.59 4.94
C THR A 6 -0.66 8.74 5.31
N TYR A 7 -0.27 9.59 6.26
CA TYR A 7 -1.05 10.77 6.62
C TYR A 7 -1.23 11.72 5.40
N ILE A 8 -0.13 12.07 4.72
CA ILE A 8 -0.18 12.96 3.55
C ILE A 8 -1.00 12.32 2.43
N LEU A 9 -0.79 11.03 2.14
CA LEU A 9 -1.54 10.30 1.14
C LEU A 9 -3.05 10.42 1.38
N TYR A 10 -3.52 10.10 2.59
CA TYR A 10 -4.96 10.10 2.92
C TYR A 10 -5.57 11.49 3.06
N SER A 11 -4.79 12.50 3.49
CA SER A 11 -5.31 13.84 3.71
C SER A 11 -5.29 14.75 2.48
N GLU A 12 -4.41 14.46 1.50
CA GLU A 12 -4.16 15.40 0.41
C GLU A 12 -4.33 14.81 -1.01
N PHE A 13 -4.17 13.49 -1.17
CA PHE A 13 -4.09 12.87 -2.50
C PHE A 13 -5.24 11.92 -2.82
N LEU A 14 -5.68 11.11 -1.85
CA LEU A 14 -6.68 10.07 -2.12
C LEU A 14 -8.07 10.64 -2.40
N THR A 15 -8.69 10.10 -3.42
CA THR A 15 -10.11 10.27 -3.69
C THR A 15 -10.87 9.14 -2.99
N ILE A 16 -11.45 9.43 -1.85
CA ILE A 16 -12.19 8.47 -0.99
C ILE A 16 -13.49 9.09 -0.49
N ASP A 17 -14.44 8.23 -0.10
CA ASP A 17 -15.72 8.63 0.52
C ASP A 17 -16.00 7.73 1.73
N PRO A 18 -15.77 8.20 2.96
CA PRO A 18 -16.04 7.43 4.17
C PRO A 18 -17.51 7.09 4.41
N GLU A 19 -18.45 7.85 3.86
CA GLU A 19 -19.88 7.58 3.95
C GLU A 19 -20.34 6.51 2.95
N ASN A 20 -19.52 6.24 1.92
CA ASN A 20 -19.75 5.22 0.91
C ASN A 20 -18.46 4.45 0.61
N SER A 21 -18.07 3.58 1.52
CA SER A 21 -16.82 2.80 1.44
C SER A 21 -16.71 1.93 0.18
N ASP A 22 -17.85 1.58 -0.42
CA ASP A 22 -17.92 0.73 -1.60
C ASP A 22 -18.02 1.53 -2.91
N TRP A 23 -17.85 2.85 -2.84
CA TRP A 23 -17.89 3.70 -4.01
C TRP A 23 -16.86 3.26 -5.06
N ASP A 24 -17.33 2.90 -6.25
CA ASP A 24 -16.49 2.32 -7.31
C ASP A 24 -15.39 3.27 -7.81
N ASN A 25 -15.65 4.59 -7.82
CA ASN A 25 -14.72 5.57 -8.38
C ASN A 25 -13.68 6.09 -7.37
N ARG A 26 -13.54 5.44 -6.22
CA ARG A 26 -12.49 5.76 -5.25
C ARG A 26 -11.13 5.16 -5.64
N ASP A 27 -10.07 5.78 -5.18
CA ASP A 27 -8.74 5.18 -5.22
C ASP A 27 -8.67 3.93 -4.33
N ARG A 28 -7.68 3.08 -4.58
CA ARG A 28 -7.43 1.84 -3.84
C ARG A 28 -6.12 1.95 -3.06
N VAL A 29 -6.13 1.48 -1.83
CA VAL A 29 -4.92 1.42 -1.00
C VAL A 29 -4.70 0.00 -0.48
N VAL A 30 -3.58 -0.60 -0.85
CA VAL A 30 -3.19 -1.94 -0.41
C VAL A 30 -2.01 -1.84 0.55
N LEU A 31 -2.25 -2.15 1.83
CA LEU A 31 -1.19 -2.28 2.83
C LEU A 31 -0.58 -3.69 2.73
N SER A 32 0.46 -3.86 1.90
CA SER A 32 1.15 -5.15 1.72
C SER A 32 1.87 -5.59 3.00
N VAL A 33 2.47 -4.64 3.72
CA VAL A 33 3.04 -4.85 5.07
C VAL A 33 1.94 -5.05 6.13
N GLY A 34 1.11 -6.06 5.97
CA GLY A 34 -0.12 -6.28 6.75
C GLY A 34 0.06 -6.26 8.27
N HIS A 35 1.25 -6.57 8.78
CA HIS A 35 1.57 -6.50 10.21
C HIS A 35 1.61 -5.06 10.77
N THR A 36 1.65 -4.04 9.92
CA THR A 36 1.55 -2.62 10.31
C THR A 36 0.11 -2.11 10.33
N CYS A 37 -0.88 -3.00 10.38
CA CYS A 37 -2.31 -2.73 10.26
C CYS A 37 -2.84 -1.64 11.22
N MET A 38 -2.26 -1.45 12.41
CA MET A 38 -2.67 -0.37 13.30
C MET A 38 -2.44 1.02 12.71
N LEU A 39 -1.45 1.19 11.83
CA LEU A 39 -1.29 2.44 11.10
C LEU A 39 -2.52 2.73 10.24
N ILE A 40 -2.90 1.76 9.39
CA ILE A 40 -4.04 1.98 8.49
C ILE A 40 -5.36 2.12 9.27
N TYR A 41 -5.60 1.33 10.34
CA TYR A 41 -6.80 1.48 11.15
C TYR A 41 -6.88 2.86 11.84
N SER A 42 -5.74 3.40 12.29
CA SER A 42 -5.68 4.74 12.86
C SER A 42 -6.04 5.81 11.82
N ILE A 43 -5.55 5.68 10.60
CA ILE A 43 -5.88 6.58 9.50
C ILE A 43 -7.37 6.44 9.12
N LEU A 44 -7.89 5.23 9.00
CA LEU A 44 -9.31 5.00 8.70
C LEU A 44 -10.24 5.58 9.79
N TYR A 45 -9.81 5.54 11.05
CA TYR A 45 -10.51 6.23 12.14
C TYR A 45 -10.50 7.75 11.93
N LEU A 46 -9.35 8.34 11.60
CA LEU A 46 -9.25 9.78 11.35
C LEU A 46 -10.05 10.22 10.13
N CYS A 47 -10.18 9.37 9.12
CA CYS A 47 -11.01 9.62 7.94
C CYS A 47 -12.52 9.41 8.19
N GLY A 48 -12.92 8.79 9.30
CA GLY A 48 -14.33 8.55 9.64
C GLY A 48 -14.88 7.18 9.24
N TYR A 49 -14.08 6.27 8.72
CA TYR A 49 -14.49 4.88 8.42
C TYR A 49 -14.70 4.04 9.69
N LEU A 50 -13.91 4.27 10.73
CA LEU A 50 -13.91 3.53 11.98
C LEU A 50 -14.21 4.44 13.17
N LYS A 51 -14.64 3.83 14.26
CA LYS A 51 -14.86 4.49 15.56
C LYS A 51 -13.70 4.18 16.51
N ILE A 52 -13.55 4.98 17.55
CA ILE A 52 -12.49 4.75 18.56
C ILE A 52 -12.66 3.40 19.27
N GLU A 53 -13.90 2.92 19.40
CA GLU A 53 -14.22 1.61 19.99
C GLU A 53 -13.66 0.47 19.15
N ASP A 54 -13.65 0.61 17.82
CA ASP A 54 -13.06 -0.37 16.90
C ASP A 54 -11.56 -0.48 17.13
N LEU A 55 -10.85 0.64 17.28
CA LEU A 55 -9.42 0.63 17.62
C LEU A 55 -9.14 -0.02 18.98
N LYS A 56 -9.98 0.24 20.00
CA LYS A 56 -9.84 -0.39 21.33
C LYS A 56 -10.15 -1.88 21.32
N SER A 57 -10.80 -2.38 20.26
CA SER A 57 -11.10 -3.80 20.08
C SER A 57 -10.06 -4.54 19.22
N PHE A 58 -8.90 -3.92 18.94
CA PHE A 58 -7.85 -4.50 18.14
C PHE A 58 -7.52 -5.95 18.51
N ARG A 59 -7.52 -6.83 17.51
CA ARG A 59 -7.27 -8.28 17.64
C ARG A 59 -8.26 -9.05 18.50
N LYS A 60 -9.39 -8.47 18.89
CA LYS A 60 -10.45 -9.23 19.55
C LYS A 60 -11.27 -9.97 18.49
N LEU A 61 -11.76 -11.16 18.86
CA LEU A 61 -12.60 -11.96 17.97
C LEU A 61 -13.85 -11.17 17.55
N GLY A 62 -14.09 -11.10 16.23
CA GLY A 62 -15.23 -10.39 15.64
C GLY A 62 -15.09 -8.87 15.61
N SER A 63 -13.89 -8.32 15.91
CA SER A 63 -13.64 -6.87 15.76
C SER A 63 -13.41 -6.50 14.30
N LEU A 64 -13.69 -5.23 13.96
CA LEU A 64 -13.35 -4.63 12.66
C LEU A 64 -11.85 -4.30 12.52
N THR A 65 -11.03 -4.59 13.52
CA THR A 65 -9.60 -4.32 13.53
C THR A 65 -8.80 -5.59 13.85
N PRO A 66 -8.83 -6.59 12.95
CA PRO A 66 -8.09 -7.83 13.11
C PRO A 66 -6.57 -7.59 13.08
N GLY A 67 -5.78 -8.65 13.29
CA GLY A 67 -4.32 -8.60 13.35
C GLY A 67 -3.61 -8.29 12.03
N HIS A 68 -4.31 -8.39 10.91
CA HIS A 68 -3.92 -8.00 9.56
C HIS A 68 -5.14 -7.41 8.86
N PRO A 69 -4.97 -6.56 7.83
CA PRO A 69 -6.11 -6.00 7.10
C PRO A 69 -7.00 -7.08 6.48
N GLU A 70 -8.30 -6.91 6.66
CA GLU A 70 -9.33 -7.77 6.07
C GLU A 70 -10.40 -6.89 5.41
N ILE A 71 -10.97 -7.35 4.29
CA ILE A 71 -11.94 -6.57 3.47
C ILE A 71 -13.26 -6.29 4.17
N GLU A 72 -13.54 -6.97 5.29
CA GLU A 72 -14.68 -6.71 6.16
C GLU A 72 -14.54 -5.38 6.93
N THR A 73 -13.31 -4.84 7.01
CA THR A 73 -13.05 -3.53 7.59
C THR A 73 -13.33 -2.44 6.55
N PRO A 74 -14.26 -1.50 6.79
CA PRO A 74 -14.55 -0.42 5.87
C PRO A 74 -13.28 0.36 5.47
N GLY A 75 -13.06 0.54 4.17
CA GLY A 75 -11.88 1.23 3.63
C GLY A 75 -10.64 0.35 3.42
N ILE A 76 -10.73 -0.96 3.66
CA ILE A 76 -9.68 -1.93 3.31
C ILE A 76 -10.01 -2.60 1.96
N ASP A 77 -9.03 -2.61 1.06
CA ASP A 77 -9.19 -3.12 -0.30
C ASP A 77 -8.68 -4.56 -0.51
N ALA A 78 -7.86 -5.07 0.38
CA ALA A 78 -7.27 -6.40 0.24
C ALA A 78 -6.97 -7.05 1.59
N ASN A 79 -7.21 -8.36 1.68
CA ASN A 79 -6.73 -9.18 2.79
C ASN A 79 -5.22 -9.38 2.63
N THR A 80 -4.43 -8.89 3.58
CA THR A 80 -2.98 -8.99 3.55
C THR A 80 -2.44 -9.62 4.83
N GLY A 81 -1.15 -9.94 4.84
CA GLY A 81 -0.49 -10.64 5.94
C GLY A 81 0.68 -11.47 5.44
N PRO A 82 0.47 -12.43 4.52
CA PRO A 82 1.59 -13.05 3.82
C PRO A 82 2.33 -12.00 2.97
N LEU A 83 3.64 -11.86 3.21
CA LEU A 83 4.47 -10.84 2.56
C LEU A 83 4.46 -10.98 1.03
N GLY A 84 4.53 -9.87 0.33
CA GLY A 84 4.52 -9.77 -1.13
C GLY A 84 3.15 -9.98 -1.80
N GLN A 85 2.19 -10.61 -1.13
CA GLN A 85 0.87 -10.88 -1.72
C GLN A 85 0.11 -9.57 -2.00
N GLY A 86 0.18 -8.60 -1.10
CA GLY A 86 -0.44 -7.29 -1.29
C GLY A 86 0.09 -6.56 -2.52
N VAL A 87 1.39 -6.69 -2.83
CA VAL A 87 1.98 -6.14 -4.06
C VAL A 87 1.30 -6.76 -5.29
N GLY A 88 1.17 -8.09 -5.32
CA GLY A 88 0.48 -8.79 -6.41
C GLY A 88 -0.99 -8.38 -6.57
N MET A 89 -1.72 -8.26 -5.44
CA MET A 89 -3.13 -7.85 -5.44
C MET A 89 -3.29 -6.42 -5.96
N GLY A 90 -2.49 -5.46 -5.50
CA GLY A 90 -2.55 -4.07 -5.95
C GLY A 90 -2.22 -3.93 -7.44
N ILE A 91 -1.24 -4.68 -7.93
CA ILE A 91 -0.92 -4.72 -9.37
C ILE A 91 -2.12 -5.28 -10.16
N GLY A 92 -2.78 -6.32 -9.65
CA GLY A 92 -4.00 -6.85 -10.26
C GLY A 92 -5.13 -5.82 -10.31
N MET A 93 -5.34 -5.04 -9.25
CA MET A 93 -6.33 -3.96 -9.20
C MET A 93 -6.02 -2.87 -10.23
N ALA A 94 -4.77 -2.41 -10.31
CA ALA A 94 -4.35 -1.40 -11.29
C ALA A 94 -4.50 -1.90 -12.75
N LEU A 95 -4.21 -3.18 -13.00
CA LEU A 95 -4.42 -3.81 -14.30
C LEU A 95 -5.90 -3.89 -14.66
N ALA A 96 -6.75 -4.29 -13.71
CA ALA A 96 -8.20 -4.36 -13.92
C ALA A 96 -8.77 -2.98 -14.25
N GLU A 97 -8.34 -1.93 -13.54
CA GLU A 97 -8.72 -0.56 -13.82
C GLU A 97 -8.30 -0.12 -15.23
N LYS A 98 -7.04 -0.40 -15.60
CA LYS A 98 -6.55 -0.09 -16.96
C LYS A 98 -7.32 -0.82 -18.05
N ALA A 99 -7.73 -2.06 -17.79
CA ALA A 99 -8.47 -2.89 -18.75
C ALA A 99 -9.95 -2.49 -18.86
N SER A 100 -10.57 -1.99 -17.80
CA SER A 100 -11.99 -1.62 -17.76
C SER A 100 -12.29 -0.32 -18.52
N SER A 101 -11.27 0.44 -18.90
CA SER A 101 -11.22 1.69 -19.68
C SER A 101 -12.55 2.33 -20.12
N ASN A 102 -13.45 2.60 -19.18
CA ASN A 102 -14.38 3.71 -19.30
C ASN A 102 -13.61 4.96 -18.85
N SER A 103 -12.95 5.61 -19.78
CA SER A 103 -11.92 6.62 -19.63
C SER A 103 -12.34 7.94 -18.91
N ALA A 104 -13.42 7.92 -18.17
CA ALA A 104 -13.94 9.12 -17.51
C ALA A 104 -13.40 9.37 -16.10
N SER A 105 -12.88 8.34 -15.41
CA SER A 105 -12.27 8.50 -14.10
C SER A 105 -10.93 7.78 -14.01
N LYS A 106 -9.84 8.52 -13.78
CA LYS A 106 -8.55 7.92 -13.44
C LYS A 106 -8.60 7.56 -11.95
N ARG A 107 -8.66 6.28 -11.64
CA ARG A 107 -8.48 5.76 -10.28
C ARG A 107 -7.06 5.25 -10.14
N TYR A 108 -6.45 5.59 -9.04
CA TYR A 108 -5.11 5.12 -8.71
C TYR A 108 -5.17 3.96 -7.73
N THR A 109 -4.19 3.07 -7.84
CA THR A 109 -3.92 2.04 -6.84
C THR A 109 -2.60 2.35 -6.18
N TYR A 110 -2.63 2.49 -4.87
CA TYR A 110 -1.46 2.74 -4.03
C TYR A 110 -1.11 1.47 -3.26
N ILE A 111 0.16 1.09 -3.26
CA ILE A 111 0.66 -0.06 -2.51
C ILE A 111 1.68 0.43 -1.49
N LEU A 112 1.53 0.01 -0.23
CA LEU A 112 2.52 0.24 0.81
C LEU A 112 3.25 -1.08 1.08
N ALA A 113 4.53 -1.14 0.75
CA ALA A 113 5.39 -2.31 0.85
C ALA A 113 6.61 -2.04 1.75
N GLY A 114 7.21 -3.07 2.29
CA GLY A 114 8.44 -3.00 3.07
C GLY A 114 9.51 -3.94 2.54
N ASP A 115 10.67 -3.97 3.21
CA ASP A 115 11.83 -4.78 2.81
C ASP A 115 11.45 -6.26 2.58
N GLY A 116 10.69 -6.86 3.49
CA GLY A 116 10.28 -8.26 3.38
C GLY A 116 9.31 -8.54 2.24
N ASP A 117 8.45 -7.56 1.89
CA ASP A 117 7.54 -7.73 0.75
C ASP A 117 8.30 -7.84 -0.57
N LEU A 118 9.30 -6.95 -0.77
CA LEU A 118 10.01 -6.89 -2.05
C LEU A 118 10.95 -8.07 -2.28
N GLN A 119 11.33 -8.80 -1.23
CA GLN A 119 12.12 -10.02 -1.34
C GLN A 119 11.29 -11.23 -1.77
N GLU A 120 9.98 -11.15 -1.69
CA GLU A 120 9.11 -12.25 -2.07
C GLU A 120 9.02 -12.42 -3.60
N PRO A 121 9.14 -13.66 -4.12
CA PRO A 121 9.07 -13.90 -5.57
C PRO A 121 7.78 -13.40 -6.23
N ILE A 122 6.67 -13.41 -5.51
CA ILE A 122 5.39 -12.91 -6.03
C ILE A 122 5.44 -11.40 -6.27
N ALA A 123 6.06 -10.63 -5.37
CA ALA A 123 6.23 -9.20 -5.53
C ALA A 123 7.11 -8.89 -6.75
N LEU A 124 8.25 -9.56 -6.89
CA LEU A 124 9.16 -9.38 -8.02
C LEU A 124 8.51 -9.75 -9.35
N GLY A 125 7.85 -10.92 -9.42
CA GLY A 125 7.18 -11.37 -10.63
C GLY A 125 6.04 -10.45 -11.06
N ALA A 126 5.20 -10.02 -10.12
CA ALA A 126 4.11 -9.09 -10.39
C ALA A 126 4.63 -7.71 -10.83
N SER A 127 5.68 -7.20 -10.17
CA SER A 127 6.28 -5.90 -10.50
C SER A 127 6.92 -5.88 -11.89
N THR A 128 7.51 -7.00 -12.34
CA THR A 128 8.01 -7.15 -13.71
C THR A 128 6.88 -7.00 -14.73
N LEU A 129 5.72 -7.61 -14.47
CA LEU A 129 4.54 -7.48 -15.34
C LEU A 129 3.98 -6.05 -15.31
N ALA A 130 3.91 -5.41 -14.16
CA ALA A 130 3.43 -4.04 -14.02
C ALA A 130 4.26 -3.05 -14.86
N GLY A 131 5.59 -3.17 -14.81
CA GLY A 131 6.48 -2.36 -15.64
C GLY A 131 6.30 -2.66 -17.14
N HIS A 132 6.25 -3.96 -17.51
CA HIS A 132 6.00 -4.37 -18.90
C HIS A 132 4.69 -3.82 -19.46
N TRP A 133 3.63 -3.82 -18.66
CA TRP A 133 2.32 -3.30 -19.07
C TRP A 133 2.19 -1.79 -18.89
N GLN A 134 3.20 -1.12 -18.36
CA GLN A 134 3.20 0.34 -18.13
C GLN A 134 1.93 0.79 -17.38
N LEU A 135 1.73 0.25 -16.18
CA LEU A 135 0.58 0.59 -15.33
C LEU A 135 0.77 1.98 -14.71
N SER A 136 0.44 3.03 -15.46
CA SER A 136 0.62 4.44 -15.03
C SER A 136 -0.36 4.90 -13.94
N ASN A 137 -1.33 4.06 -13.59
CA ASN A 137 -2.28 4.25 -12.50
C ASN A 137 -1.89 3.51 -11.22
N LEU A 138 -0.66 2.99 -11.15
CA LEU A 138 -0.10 2.28 -10.01
C LEU A 138 1.03 3.07 -9.38
N ILE A 139 0.96 3.27 -8.08
CA ILE A 139 1.99 3.93 -7.29
C ILE A 139 2.35 3.03 -6.12
N MET A 140 3.61 2.67 -5.98
CA MET A 140 4.08 1.83 -4.89
C MET A 140 5.09 2.58 -4.02
N PHE A 141 4.85 2.56 -2.73
CA PHE A 141 5.75 3.10 -1.73
C PHE A 141 6.47 1.97 -1.03
N TYR A 142 7.78 2.02 -1.10
CA TYR A 142 8.66 1.10 -0.44
C TYR A 142 9.28 1.76 0.80
N ASP A 143 8.88 1.30 1.99
CA ASP A 143 9.51 1.71 3.26
C ASP A 143 10.84 1.00 3.43
N LYS A 144 11.89 1.64 2.92
CA LYS A 144 13.29 1.20 3.02
C LYS A 144 13.83 1.58 4.38
N ASN A 145 13.53 0.81 5.38
CA ASN A 145 13.97 1.07 6.76
C ASN A 145 15.15 0.19 7.21
N ASP A 146 15.65 -0.68 6.32
CA ASP A 146 16.80 -1.56 6.51
C ASP A 146 16.66 -2.56 7.68
N ILE A 147 15.43 -2.84 8.13
CA ILE A 147 15.16 -3.77 9.25
C ILE A 147 14.12 -4.81 8.83
N GLN A 148 14.41 -6.08 9.14
CA GLN A 148 13.49 -7.20 8.99
C GLN A 148 13.42 -7.98 10.30
N ILE A 149 12.21 -8.19 10.84
CA ILE A 149 11.93 -8.93 12.07
C ILE A 149 12.89 -8.50 13.22
N ALA A 150 14.04 -9.15 13.34
CA ALA A 150 14.99 -8.96 14.43
C ALA A 150 16.40 -8.55 13.97
N GLY A 151 16.55 -8.08 12.73
CA GLY A 151 17.89 -7.75 12.21
C GLY A 151 17.92 -6.84 11.00
N LYS A 152 19.12 -6.41 10.66
CA LYS A 152 19.32 -5.58 9.47
C LYS A 152 19.08 -6.41 8.22
N THR A 153 18.40 -5.81 7.23
CA THR A 153 18.14 -6.38 5.90
C THR A 153 19.44 -6.86 5.24
N SER A 154 20.54 -6.11 5.39
CA SER A 154 21.85 -6.43 4.83
C SER A 154 22.48 -7.76 5.29
N ARG A 155 21.86 -8.44 6.28
CA ARG A 155 22.29 -9.79 6.69
C ARG A 155 21.86 -10.88 5.70
N VAL A 156 20.84 -10.63 4.92
CA VAL A 156 20.20 -11.63 4.03
C VAL A 156 20.01 -11.12 2.61
N ASP A 157 20.00 -9.79 2.39
CA ASP A 157 19.78 -9.19 1.10
C ASP A 157 20.63 -7.93 0.92
N SER A 158 21.24 -7.80 -0.26
CA SER A 158 22.03 -6.64 -0.68
C SER A 158 21.53 -6.05 -2.01
N THR A 159 20.31 -6.39 -2.40
CA THR A 159 19.70 -5.93 -3.65
C THR A 159 19.45 -4.42 -3.59
N ASP A 160 19.86 -3.73 -4.64
CA ASP A 160 19.49 -2.34 -4.91
C ASP A 160 18.10 -2.34 -5.59
N TYR A 161 17.05 -2.27 -4.78
CA TYR A 161 15.68 -2.31 -5.28
C TYR A 161 15.36 -1.12 -6.18
N GLY A 162 15.95 0.06 -5.95
CA GLY A 162 15.76 1.20 -6.84
C GLY A 162 16.17 0.84 -8.28
N LYS A 163 17.41 0.39 -8.46
CA LYS A 163 17.89 -0.04 -9.79
C LYS A 163 17.15 -1.24 -10.35
N LEU A 164 16.76 -2.17 -9.49
CA LEU A 164 16.00 -3.34 -9.93
C LEU A 164 14.66 -2.91 -10.53
N TYR A 165 13.90 -2.04 -9.84
CA TYR A 165 12.62 -1.53 -10.34
C TYR A 165 12.79 -0.66 -11.59
N GLU A 166 13.82 0.19 -11.66
CA GLU A 166 14.16 0.91 -12.88
C GLU A 166 14.37 -0.03 -14.06
N SER A 167 15.11 -1.14 -13.85
CA SER A 167 15.34 -2.15 -14.90
C SER A 167 14.06 -2.88 -15.36
N MET A 168 13.04 -2.94 -14.50
CA MET A 168 11.71 -3.45 -14.82
C MET A 168 10.83 -2.42 -15.54
N GLY A 169 11.29 -1.18 -15.73
CA GLY A 169 10.56 -0.11 -16.42
C GLY A 169 9.70 0.77 -15.52
N TRP A 170 9.93 0.74 -14.20
CA TRP A 170 9.31 1.65 -13.26
C TRP A 170 10.01 3.01 -13.24
N HIS A 171 9.23 4.07 -13.00
CA HIS A 171 9.79 5.35 -12.60
C HIS A 171 10.07 5.31 -11.09
N VAL A 172 11.31 5.48 -10.69
CA VAL A 172 11.73 5.36 -9.28
C VAL A 172 12.20 6.70 -8.76
N GLN A 173 11.76 7.04 -7.55
CA GLN A 173 12.21 8.20 -6.79
C GLN A 173 12.65 7.75 -5.40
N GLU A 174 13.77 8.25 -4.91
CA GLU A 174 14.23 8.05 -3.53
C GLU A 174 14.10 9.36 -2.78
N ILE A 175 13.32 9.36 -1.71
CA ILE A 175 12.98 10.55 -0.92
C ILE A 175 13.17 10.28 0.58
N ASP A 176 13.28 11.34 1.36
CA ASP A 176 13.13 11.25 2.82
C ASP A 176 11.64 11.11 3.18
N GLY A 177 11.24 9.91 3.61
CA GLY A 177 9.87 9.58 4.02
C GLY A 177 9.36 10.34 5.26
N HIS A 178 10.18 11.17 5.90
CA HIS A 178 9.81 12.09 6.97
C HIS A 178 9.76 13.56 6.51
N ASN A 179 10.21 13.85 5.28
CA ASN A 179 10.14 15.18 4.69
C ASN A 179 8.81 15.36 3.94
N HIS A 180 7.87 16.05 4.56
CA HIS A 180 6.54 16.27 4.00
C HIS A 180 6.56 16.96 2.62
N ASN A 181 7.57 17.80 2.34
CA ASN A 181 7.67 18.46 1.03
C ASN A 181 8.15 17.48 -0.05
N GLU A 182 9.12 16.63 0.27
CA GLU A 182 9.58 15.60 -0.66
C GLU A 182 8.47 14.59 -0.96
N ILE A 183 7.71 14.16 0.05
CA ILE A 183 6.55 13.27 -0.13
C ILE A 183 5.51 13.87 -1.09
N ARG A 184 5.24 15.19 -0.99
CA ARG A 184 4.27 15.85 -1.88
C ARG A 184 4.76 16.04 -3.31
N LEU A 185 6.06 16.11 -3.51
CA LEU A 185 6.67 16.36 -4.81
C LEU A 185 6.93 15.07 -5.60
N ALA A 186 7.03 13.93 -4.92
CA ALA A 186 7.21 12.63 -5.54
C ALA A 186 5.90 12.10 -6.13
#